data_75b5ef26f4b897152fc0a7f4d6eef8ec
#
_entry.id   75b5ef26f4b897152fc0a7f4d6eef8ec
#
_cell.length_a   1.000
_cell.length_b   1.000
_cell.length_c   1.000
_cell.angle_alpha   90.00
_cell.angle_beta   90.00
_cell.angle_gamma   90.00
#
_symmetry.space_group_name_H-M   'P 1'
#
loop_
_entity.id
_entity.type
_entity.pdbx_description
1 polymer ?
#
loop_
_entity_poly.entity_id
_entity_poly.type
_entity_poly.pdbx_seq_one_letter_code
_entity_poly.pdbx_strand_id
1 'polypeptide(L)'
;MAFSKILPELLGEILQYFRQDYRILYSCILVNRLWCNSAIPLLWENPFSFMRPKNLHFIEIYLYDLNDDEKTKLIEYGMDKNLFPSNTLFKYSSFIKHLDIYKISKSIEDWDRTLATKNFRKSNFTKLICRSLIQLFIENVANLHSLHVLYGSFDDIFELILQNSNFIGNIKNLQLSHLEMSVSIIKFLTFLSSNCNSISSLLYQCYNHYEHQQMMGNGLSQIIKSQKNLRKILFRSPLYQSLLSLKNSNCSNTLNTIIFYYIEFKNIIILNEVFNQLNVLESIHIIYCRYLDTKFVQQIININKPFKLKSLFLHEVSQFEPLDLLLQHFGCYLENFESRVDSKPQLLQLFKSVTKYCRKIKSLYLHLLWDYRNINLVFNLIENIKQSLNYLSIDLCFVTDTKNDFHSIILQNLGQILPFKLEYLNLCLAINESDLEIFLKNSQNTFIKELSIKNESHDLYVTIYPCIKEYIMKKKKVKYLTISDKFNVSWFSSKDIEEFRLYDIQILKYSYMRNFDVLYKGDLSMLLW
;
A
#
# COMPACT_ATOMS: atom_id res chain seq x y z
N MET A 1 28.16 30.25 -1.73
CA MET A 1 27.59 31.20 -2.72
C MET A 1 27.12 30.59 -4.04
N ALA A 2 27.14 29.26 -4.27
CA ALA A 2 26.73 28.64 -5.54
C ALA A 2 25.22 28.40 -5.71
N PHE A 3 24.46 28.32 -4.64
CA PHE A 3 23.03 27.99 -4.67
C PHE A 3 22.06 29.18 -4.84
N SER A 4 22.56 30.41 -4.81
CA SER A 4 21.69 31.61 -4.93
C SER A 4 21.27 31.95 -6.38
N LYS A 5 21.73 31.20 -7.38
CA LYS A 5 21.42 31.38 -8.80
C LYS A 5 20.60 30.24 -9.41
N ILE A 6 20.09 29.29 -8.61
CA ILE A 6 19.19 28.25 -9.12
C ILE A 6 17.87 28.92 -9.46
N LEU A 7 17.41 28.75 -10.71
CA LEU A 7 16.10 29.20 -11.13
C LEU A 7 15.03 28.54 -10.26
N PRO A 8 13.99 29.24 -9.79
CA PRO A 8 12.93 28.69 -8.95
C PRO A 8 12.29 27.41 -9.53
N GLU A 9 12.17 27.35 -10.85
CA GLU A 9 11.61 26.21 -11.57
C GLU A 9 12.48 24.94 -11.40
N LEU A 10 13.80 25.07 -11.57
CA LEU A 10 14.74 23.96 -11.37
C LEU A 10 14.77 23.49 -9.93
N LEU A 11 14.67 24.43 -8.97
CA LEU A 11 14.56 24.09 -7.56
C LEU A 11 13.28 23.29 -7.30
N GLY A 12 12.16 23.72 -7.87
CA GLY A 12 10.88 23.01 -7.79
C GLY A 12 10.99 21.58 -8.31
N GLU A 13 11.61 21.38 -9.48
CA GLU A 13 11.85 20.05 -10.03
C GLU A 13 12.73 19.18 -9.13
N ILE A 14 13.83 19.72 -8.61
CA ILE A 14 14.71 18.99 -7.68
C ILE A 14 13.95 18.58 -6.42
N LEU A 15 13.16 19.46 -5.83
CA LEU A 15 12.40 19.17 -4.61
C LEU A 15 11.30 18.12 -4.84
N GLN A 16 10.77 17.97 -6.05
CA GLN A 16 9.81 16.90 -6.38
C GLN A 16 10.39 15.49 -6.16
N TYR A 17 11.69 15.29 -6.35
CA TYR A 17 12.34 14.00 -6.05
C TYR A 17 12.31 13.65 -4.56
N PHE A 18 12.17 14.65 -3.68
CA PHE A 18 12.10 14.49 -2.24
C PHE A 18 10.69 14.58 -1.67
N ARG A 19 9.67 14.60 -2.54
CA ARG A 19 8.26 14.78 -2.16
C ARG A 19 7.78 13.85 -1.05
N GLN A 20 8.32 12.62 -0.98
CA GLN A 20 7.99 11.66 0.06
C GLN A 20 8.98 11.64 1.24
N ASP A 21 10.06 12.41 1.16
CA ASP A 21 11.05 12.51 2.24
C ASP A 21 10.88 13.81 3.02
N TYR A 22 9.99 13.75 4.00
CA TYR A 22 9.66 14.89 4.86
C TYR A 22 10.86 15.44 5.63
N ARG A 23 11.89 14.63 5.93
CA ARG A 23 13.09 15.07 6.64
C ARG A 23 13.93 15.97 5.74
N ILE A 24 14.10 15.57 4.50
CA ILE A 24 14.82 16.40 3.51
C ILE A 24 14.03 17.66 3.23
N LEU A 25 12.73 17.59 2.98
CA LEU A 25 11.89 18.77 2.75
C LEU A 25 11.92 19.72 3.96
N TYR A 26 11.84 19.20 5.18
CA TYR A 26 11.96 20.01 6.39
C TYR A 26 13.32 20.70 6.49
N SER A 27 14.41 20.03 6.14
CA SER A 27 15.73 20.65 6.08
C SER A 27 15.81 21.76 5.01
N CYS A 28 15.13 21.57 3.89
CA CYS A 28 15.06 22.54 2.80
C CYS A 28 14.38 23.85 3.23
N ILE A 29 13.34 23.82 4.07
CA ILE A 29 12.67 25.06 4.52
C ILE A 29 13.58 25.95 5.37
N LEU A 30 14.64 25.40 5.96
CA LEU A 30 15.59 26.12 6.80
C LEU A 30 16.75 26.77 6.03
N VAL A 31 16.87 26.52 4.72
CA VAL A 31 18.01 27.01 3.92
C VAL A 31 17.91 28.51 3.63
N ASN A 32 16.83 28.96 3.03
CA ASN A 32 16.52 30.36 2.74
C ASN A 32 15.05 30.52 2.31
N ARG A 33 14.60 31.76 2.07
CA ARG A 33 13.23 32.07 1.69
C ARG A 33 12.78 31.39 0.38
N LEU A 34 13.64 31.29 -0.63
CA LEU A 34 13.32 30.64 -1.91
C LEU A 34 13.07 29.15 -1.70
N TRP A 35 13.97 28.48 -0.98
CA TRP A 35 13.82 27.05 -0.65
C TRP A 35 12.58 26.80 0.21
N CYS A 36 12.34 27.66 1.21
CA CYS A 36 11.15 27.61 2.05
C CYS A 36 9.86 27.70 1.20
N ASN A 37 9.76 28.70 0.34
CA ASN A 37 8.59 28.90 -0.53
C ASN A 37 8.36 27.72 -1.49
N SER A 38 9.41 27.04 -1.93
CA SER A 38 9.32 25.88 -2.83
C SER A 38 9.01 24.58 -2.09
N ALA A 39 9.52 24.40 -0.86
CA ALA A 39 9.37 23.16 -0.09
C ALA A 39 8.07 23.10 0.72
N ILE A 40 7.57 24.22 1.26
CA ILE A 40 6.33 24.28 2.06
C ILE A 40 5.12 23.70 1.30
N PRO A 41 4.85 24.05 0.02
CA PRO A 41 3.74 23.45 -0.71
C PRO A 41 3.82 21.92 -0.79
N LEU A 42 5.02 21.35 -0.93
CA LEU A 42 5.23 19.90 -0.98
C LEU A 42 5.02 19.22 0.38
N LEU A 43 5.44 19.87 1.47
CA LEU A 43 5.21 19.38 2.82
C LEU A 43 3.72 19.35 3.18
N TRP A 44 2.95 20.32 2.70
CA TRP A 44 1.55 20.51 3.04
C TRP A 44 0.55 19.96 2.01
N GLU A 45 1.03 19.30 0.95
CA GLU A 45 0.12 18.70 -0.03
C GLU A 45 -0.62 17.45 0.48
N ASN A 46 -0.04 16.75 1.48
CA ASN A 46 -0.64 15.54 2.08
C ASN A 46 -0.27 15.37 3.57
N PRO A 47 -0.58 16.32 4.45
CA PRO A 47 -0.16 16.28 5.86
C PRO A 47 -0.84 15.15 6.65
N PHE A 48 -2.01 14.66 6.20
CA PHE A 48 -2.73 13.55 6.80
C PHE A 48 -2.26 12.17 6.33
N SER A 49 -1.19 12.07 5.54
CA SER A 49 -0.70 10.78 5.02
C SER A 49 -0.24 9.81 6.12
N PHE A 50 0.23 10.31 7.24
CA PHE A 50 0.70 9.50 8.35
C PHE A 50 -0.45 8.99 9.20
N MET A 51 -0.52 7.69 9.42
CA MET A 51 -1.52 7.09 10.32
C MET A 51 -1.35 7.47 11.80
N ARG A 52 -0.16 7.90 12.21
CA ARG A 52 0.15 8.38 13.58
C ARG A 52 1.28 9.39 13.51
N PRO A 53 1.01 10.63 13.10
CA PRO A 53 2.01 11.68 13.14
C PRO A 53 2.45 11.90 14.60
N LYS A 54 3.75 12.11 14.81
CA LYS A 54 4.28 12.39 16.14
C LYS A 54 3.78 13.73 16.71
N ASN A 55 3.38 14.62 15.82
CA ASN A 55 2.88 15.94 16.15
C ASN A 55 1.63 16.24 15.33
N LEU A 56 0.52 16.53 15.98
CA LEU A 56 -0.79 16.83 15.41
C LEU A 56 -1.11 18.34 15.40
N HIS A 57 -0.19 19.20 15.84
CA HIS A 57 -0.38 20.65 15.84
C HIS A 57 -0.60 21.28 14.47
N PHE A 58 -0.29 20.57 13.38
CA PHE A 58 -0.63 21.05 12.04
C PHE A 58 -2.14 21.23 11.83
N ILE A 59 -2.99 20.54 12.60
CA ILE A 59 -4.43 20.73 12.58
C ILE A 59 -4.79 22.14 13.08
N GLU A 60 -4.13 22.64 14.12
CA GLU A 60 -4.34 23.98 14.67
C GLU A 60 -4.00 25.07 13.66
N ILE A 61 -2.99 24.82 12.83
CA ILE A 61 -2.60 25.75 11.72
C ILE A 61 -3.73 25.89 10.71
N TYR A 62 -4.45 24.81 10.37
CA TYR A 62 -5.62 24.88 9.51
C TYR A 62 -6.79 25.60 10.17
N LEU A 63 -6.99 25.39 11.49
CA LEU A 63 -8.07 26.03 12.24
C LEU A 63 -7.92 27.56 12.29
N TYR A 64 -6.71 28.09 12.13
CA TYR A 64 -6.47 29.52 12.01
C TYR A 64 -7.18 30.13 10.80
N ASP A 65 -7.15 29.46 9.66
CA ASP A 65 -7.70 29.93 8.39
C ASP A 65 -9.24 29.85 8.34
N LEU A 66 -9.91 29.25 9.34
CA LEU A 66 -11.37 29.21 9.43
C LEU A 66 -11.94 30.62 9.61
N ASN A 67 -13.12 30.86 9.03
CA ASN A 67 -13.85 32.10 9.25
C ASN A 67 -14.38 32.20 10.69
N ASP A 68 -14.80 33.39 11.11
CA ASP A 68 -15.20 33.68 12.50
C ASP A 68 -16.45 32.89 12.90
N ASP A 69 -17.38 32.63 11.98
CA ASP A 69 -18.58 31.82 12.25
C ASP A 69 -18.24 30.38 12.57
N GLU A 70 -17.34 29.76 11.79
CA GLU A 70 -16.87 28.40 12.04
C GLU A 70 -16.06 28.32 13.35
N LYS A 71 -15.19 29.30 13.62
CA LYS A 71 -14.46 29.39 14.90
C LYS A 71 -15.43 29.51 16.08
N THR A 72 -16.47 30.34 15.95
CA THR A 72 -17.48 30.50 17.00
C THR A 72 -18.23 29.20 17.28
N LYS A 73 -18.65 28.48 16.25
CA LYS A 73 -19.27 27.16 16.39
C LYS A 73 -18.36 26.18 17.12
N LEU A 74 -17.07 26.13 16.77
CA LEU A 74 -16.11 25.23 17.44
C LEU A 74 -15.93 25.57 18.92
N ILE A 75 -15.93 26.87 19.28
CA ILE A 75 -15.85 27.33 20.66
C ILE A 75 -17.11 26.93 21.44
N GLU A 76 -18.30 27.07 20.86
CA GLU A 76 -19.57 26.64 21.46
C GLU A 76 -19.59 25.12 21.73
N TYR A 77 -18.89 24.32 20.90
CA TYR A 77 -18.69 22.89 21.14
C TYR A 77 -17.56 22.56 22.13
N GLY A 78 -16.97 23.58 22.78
CA GLY A 78 -16.00 23.42 23.86
C GLY A 78 -14.53 23.48 23.43
N MET A 79 -14.24 24.06 22.26
CA MET A 79 -12.87 24.32 21.85
C MET A 79 -12.30 25.53 22.60
N ASP A 80 -11.06 25.40 23.08
CA ASP A 80 -10.36 26.53 23.71
C ASP A 80 -9.96 27.56 22.65
N LYS A 81 -10.27 28.83 22.89
CA LYS A 81 -9.88 29.96 22.00
C LYS A 81 -8.37 30.05 21.82
N ASN A 82 -7.58 29.63 22.79
CA ASN A 82 -6.13 29.64 22.75
C ASN A 82 -5.52 28.63 21.75
N LEU A 83 -6.33 27.70 21.23
CA LEU A 83 -5.89 26.73 20.20
C LEU A 83 -5.85 27.33 18.80
N PHE A 84 -6.40 28.55 18.59
CA PHE A 84 -6.25 29.25 17.33
C PHE A 84 -4.94 30.05 17.33
N PRO A 85 -3.95 29.70 16.49
CA PRO A 85 -2.72 30.48 16.39
C PRO A 85 -3.02 31.93 15.93
N SER A 86 -2.20 32.88 16.38
CA SER A 86 -2.44 34.28 16.12
C SER A 86 -2.04 34.73 14.70
N ASN A 87 -1.17 34.00 14.03
CA ASN A 87 -0.71 34.31 12.67
C ASN A 87 -0.10 33.09 11.97
N THR A 88 -0.24 32.99 10.64
CA THR A 88 0.38 31.99 9.79
C THR A 88 1.17 32.66 8.67
N LEU A 89 2.31 32.06 8.28
CA LEU A 89 3.17 32.61 7.21
C LEU A 89 2.62 32.34 5.81
N PHE A 90 1.82 31.28 5.66
CA PHE A 90 1.30 30.82 4.38
C PHE A 90 -0.17 30.46 4.52
N LYS A 91 -0.90 30.49 3.42
CA LYS A 91 -2.26 29.94 3.33
C LYS A 91 -2.18 28.43 3.12
N TYR A 92 -1.92 27.68 4.21
CA TYR A 92 -1.61 26.26 4.17
C TYR A 92 -2.74 25.39 3.59
N SER A 93 -3.98 25.80 3.77
CA SER A 93 -5.17 25.15 3.22
C SER A 93 -5.17 25.08 1.69
N SER A 94 -4.50 26.00 1.00
CA SER A 94 -4.40 26.02 -0.47
C SER A 94 -3.42 24.99 -1.04
N PHE A 95 -2.57 24.38 -0.22
CA PHE A 95 -1.56 23.42 -0.68
C PHE A 95 -2.04 21.98 -0.71
N ILE A 96 -3.20 21.67 -0.11
CA ILE A 96 -3.78 20.32 -0.10
C ILE A 96 -3.99 19.83 -1.52
N LYS A 97 -3.42 18.66 -1.83
CA LYS A 97 -3.63 17.94 -3.10
C LYS A 97 -4.22 16.55 -2.91
N HIS A 98 -4.08 15.99 -1.73
CA HIS A 98 -4.50 14.63 -1.41
C HIS A 98 -5.45 14.66 -0.21
N LEU A 99 -6.68 14.21 -0.44
CA LEU A 99 -7.73 14.20 0.57
C LEU A 99 -8.10 12.75 0.88
N ASP A 100 -7.82 12.32 2.12
CA ASP A 100 -8.27 11.05 2.68
C ASP A 100 -9.19 11.37 3.87
N ILE A 101 -10.50 11.23 3.66
CA ILE A 101 -11.50 11.63 4.64
C ILE A 101 -11.36 10.83 5.94
N TYR A 102 -11.03 9.55 5.84
CA TYR A 102 -10.82 8.71 7.01
C TYR A 102 -9.57 9.13 7.80
N LYS A 103 -8.45 9.39 7.12
CA LYS A 103 -7.22 9.83 7.79
C LYS A 103 -7.38 11.19 8.45
N ILE A 104 -8.12 12.10 7.83
CA ILE A 104 -8.47 13.39 8.44
C ILE A 104 -9.25 13.17 9.73
N SER A 105 -10.36 12.42 9.67
CA SER A 105 -11.19 12.12 10.83
C SER A 105 -10.37 11.46 11.95
N LYS A 106 -9.53 10.48 11.59
CA LYS A 106 -8.66 9.78 12.54
C LYS A 106 -7.61 10.68 13.17
N SER A 107 -7.00 11.57 12.39
CA SER A 107 -6.02 12.54 12.90
C SER A 107 -6.67 13.54 13.86
N ILE A 108 -7.90 13.96 13.59
CA ILE A 108 -8.67 14.84 14.48
C ILE A 108 -9.01 14.11 15.79
N GLU A 109 -9.43 12.85 15.74
CA GLU A 109 -9.67 12.04 16.94
C GLU A 109 -8.40 11.90 17.80
N ASP A 110 -7.27 11.60 17.18
CA ASP A 110 -6.00 11.44 17.86
C ASP A 110 -5.50 12.78 18.43
N TRP A 111 -5.70 13.89 17.71
CA TRP A 111 -5.41 15.24 18.19
C TRP A 111 -6.29 15.63 19.39
N ASP A 112 -7.60 15.39 19.32
CA ASP A 112 -8.54 15.68 20.42
C ASP A 112 -8.15 14.93 21.70
N ARG A 113 -7.67 13.69 21.59
CA ARG A 113 -7.14 12.92 22.74
C ARG A 113 -5.91 13.57 23.37
N THR A 114 -5.09 14.31 22.61
CA THR A 114 -3.89 14.99 23.15
C THR A 114 -4.25 16.25 23.93
N LEU A 115 -5.41 16.86 23.68
CA LEU A 115 -5.83 18.12 24.31
C LEU A 115 -6.25 17.98 25.79
N ALA A 116 -6.28 16.73 26.34
CA ALA A 116 -6.41 16.39 27.76
C ALA A 116 -7.48 17.20 28.57
N THR A 117 -8.48 17.75 27.91
CA THR A 117 -9.60 18.41 28.62
C THR A 117 -10.54 17.33 29.16
N LYS A 118 -10.72 17.29 30.49
CA LYS A 118 -11.49 16.29 31.22
C LYS A 118 -13.00 16.23 30.90
N ASN A 119 -13.46 16.98 29.95
CA ASN A 119 -14.85 16.95 29.51
C ASN A 119 -14.96 16.01 28.32
N PHE A 120 -15.72 14.94 28.46
CA PHE A 120 -16.14 14.08 27.34
C PHE A 120 -16.76 14.98 26.27
N ARG A 121 -15.98 15.30 25.24
CA ARG A 121 -16.49 16.02 24.08
C ARG A 121 -17.49 15.13 23.37
N LYS A 122 -18.62 15.70 22.96
CA LYS A 122 -19.70 14.96 22.29
C LYS A 122 -19.14 14.29 21.03
N SER A 123 -19.63 13.10 20.69
CA SER A 123 -19.23 12.33 19.49
C SER A 123 -19.29 13.12 18.17
N ASN A 124 -20.01 14.22 18.15
CA ASN A 124 -20.15 15.10 17.00
C ASN A 124 -19.01 16.12 16.83
N PHE A 125 -18.09 16.26 17.81
CA PHE A 125 -17.01 17.25 17.75
C PHE A 125 -16.03 16.97 16.61
N THR A 126 -15.56 15.72 16.49
CA THR A 126 -14.69 15.29 15.39
C THR A 126 -15.35 15.50 14.03
N LYS A 127 -16.64 15.19 13.92
CA LYS A 127 -17.40 15.39 12.66
C LYS A 127 -17.47 16.87 12.30
N LEU A 128 -17.72 17.73 13.28
CA LEU A 128 -17.79 19.19 13.06
C LEU A 128 -16.45 19.73 12.54
N ILE A 129 -15.33 19.40 13.21
CA ILE A 129 -14.00 19.84 12.76
C ILE A 129 -13.69 19.28 11.37
N CYS A 130 -13.99 18.01 11.13
CA CYS A 130 -13.76 17.39 9.83
C CYS A 130 -14.54 18.14 8.73
N ARG A 131 -15.80 18.46 8.97
CA ARG A 131 -16.64 19.26 8.06
C ARG A 131 -16.04 20.64 7.83
N SER A 132 -15.66 21.37 8.90
CA SER A 132 -15.10 22.72 8.78
C SER A 132 -13.77 22.73 8.00
N LEU A 133 -12.91 21.70 8.20
CA LEU A 133 -11.69 21.58 7.42
C LEU A 133 -11.95 21.27 5.94
N ILE A 134 -12.91 20.40 5.62
CA ILE A 134 -13.28 20.13 4.22
C ILE A 134 -13.86 21.37 3.56
N GLN A 135 -14.73 22.11 4.26
CA GLN A 135 -15.25 23.39 3.81
C GLN A 135 -14.11 24.37 3.51
N LEU A 136 -13.15 24.51 4.42
CA LEU A 136 -11.97 25.35 4.25
C LEU A 136 -11.17 24.97 3.01
N PHE A 137 -10.95 23.66 2.77
CA PHE A 137 -10.21 23.18 1.59
C PHE A 137 -10.97 23.49 0.30
N ILE A 138 -12.29 23.36 0.29
CA ILE A 138 -13.14 23.71 -0.84
C ILE A 138 -13.06 25.22 -1.14
N GLU A 139 -13.18 26.06 -0.12
CA GLU A 139 -13.16 27.53 -0.25
C GLU A 139 -11.81 28.08 -0.73
N ASN A 140 -10.71 27.40 -0.38
CA ASN A 140 -9.38 27.80 -0.80
C ASN A 140 -8.96 27.25 -2.16
N VAL A 141 -9.89 26.63 -2.91
CA VAL A 141 -9.65 26.10 -4.26
C VAL A 141 -8.43 25.20 -4.29
N ALA A 142 -8.35 24.29 -3.33
CA ALA A 142 -7.32 23.26 -3.37
C ALA A 142 -7.48 22.47 -4.68
N ASN A 143 -6.45 22.47 -5.50
CA ASN A 143 -6.42 21.70 -6.74
C ASN A 143 -6.23 20.22 -6.40
N LEU A 144 -7.34 19.55 -6.06
CA LEU A 144 -7.34 18.20 -5.56
C LEU A 144 -6.91 17.21 -6.65
N HIS A 145 -5.82 16.48 -6.40
CA HIS A 145 -5.32 15.44 -7.28
C HIS A 145 -5.80 14.05 -6.88
N SER A 146 -6.00 13.79 -5.59
CA SER A 146 -6.51 12.50 -5.15
C SER A 146 -7.57 12.63 -4.07
N LEU A 147 -8.59 11.81 -4.19
CA LEU A 147 -9.65 11.66 -3.21
C LEU A 147 -9.75 10.21 -2.79
N HIS A 148 -9.64 9.97 -1.49
CA HIS A 148 -9.87 8.68 -0.87
C HIS A 148 -11.04 8.77 0.10
N VAL A 149 -12.06 7.97 -0.16
CA VAL A 149 -13.24 7.79 0.68
C VAL A 149 -13.23 6.37 1.23
N LEU A 150 -13.04 6.25 2.54
CA LEU A 150 -13.02 4.99 3.26
C LEU A 150 -14.07 5.02 4.35
N TYR A 151 -14.89 3.99 4.44
CA TYR A 151 -15.78 3.62 5.53
C TYR A 151 -16.32 4.76 6.41
N GLY A 152 -17.64 4.84 6.57
CA GLY A 152 -18.31 5.73 7.51
C GLY A 152 -19.42 6.57 6.89
N SER A 153 -20.30 7.05 7.75
CA SER A 153 -21.37 7.99 7.39
C SER A 153 -20.79 9.40 7.31
N PHE A 154 -20.37 9.80 6.11
CA PHE A 154 -19.90 11.15 5.80
C PHE A 154 -20.91 11.94 4.95
N ASP A 155 -22.21 11.70 5.18
CA ASP A 155 -23.28 12.30 4.36
C ASP A 155 -23.14 13.84 4.30
N ASP A 156 -22.85 14.49 5.43
CA ASP A 156 -22.63 15.94 5.49
C ASP A 156 -21.45 16.42 4.63
N ILE A 157 -20.40 15.61 4.52
CA ILE A 157 -19.22 15.92 3.70
C ILE A 157 -19.56 15.74 2.21
N PHE A 158 -20.30 14.68 1.89
CA PHE A 158 -20.75 14.48 0.50
C PHE A 158 -21.62 15.62 0.01
N GLU A 159 -22.53 16.13 0.84
CA GLU A 159 -23.34 17.31 0.51
C GLU A 159 -22.50 18.54 0.20
N LEU A 160 -21.44 18.79 0.99
CA LEU A 160 -20.51 19.89 0.70
C LEU A 160 -19.81 19.72 -0.65
N ILE A 161 -19.34 18.50 -0.96
CA ILE A 161 -18.68 18.22 -2.23
C ILE A 161 -19.66 18.33 -3.40
N LEU A 162 -20.90 17.85 -3.24
CA LEU A 162 -21.95 17.91 -4.25
C LEU A 162 -22.30 19.36 -4.66
N GLN A 163 -22.16 20.32 -3.73
CA GLN A 163 -22.39 21.74 -3.99
C GLN A 163 -21.20 22.42 -4.71
N ASN A 164 -20.04 21.76 -4.80
CA ASN A 164 -18.78 22.36 -5.26
C ASN A 164 -18.08 21.50 -6.33
N SER A 165 -18.65 21.43 -7.53
CA SER A 165 -18.16 20.56 -8.61
C SER A 165 -16.71 20.83 -9.03
N ASN A 166 -16.26 22.08 -8.97
CA ASN A 166 -14.89 22.47 -9.33
C ASN A 166 -13.84 21.85 -8.41
N PHE A 167 -14.21 21.52 -7.17
CA PHE A 167 -13.29 20.92 -6.21
C PHE A 167 -12.79 19.54 -6.65
N ILE A 168 -13.63 18.76 -7.32
CA ILE A 168 -13.31 17.38 -7.73
C ILE A 168 -12.94 17.24 -9.21
N GLY A 169 -13.10 18.29 -10.02
CA GLY A 169 -12.93 18.21 -11.48
C GLY A 169 -11.55 17.73 -11.94
N ASN A 170 -10.51 18.00 -11.16
CA ASN A 170 -9.11 17.68 -11.48
C ASN A 170 -8.58 16.41 -10.82
N ILE A 171 -9.43 15.63 -10.15
CA ILE A 171 -9.01 14.39 -9.49
C ILE A 171 -8.44 13.41 -10.54
N LYS A 172 -7.19 13.02 -10.31
CA LYS A 172 -6.49 11.99 -11.11
C LYS A 172 -6.55 10.62 -10.46
N ASN A 173 -6.62 10.57 -9.13
CA ASN A 173 -6.61 9.33 -8.36
C ASN A 173 -7.82 9.29 -7.46
N LEU A 174 -8.70 8.34 -7.72
CA LEU A 174 -9.91 8.11 -6.95
C LEU A 174 -9.85 6.74 -6.28
N GLN A 175 -9.98 6.74 -4.95
CA GLN A 175 -10.10 5.52 -4.16
C GLN A 175 -11.42 5.53 -3.40
N LEU A 176 -12.24 4.53 -3.67
CA LEU A 176 -13.53 4.28 -3.03
C LEU A 176 -13.47 2.93 -2.33
N SER A 177 -13.42 2.93 -1.00
CA SER A 177 -13.20 1.71 -0.22
C SER A 177 -14.25 1.56 0.86
N HIS A 178 -14.84 0.36 0.96
CA HIS A 178 -15.75 -0.03 2.04
C HIS A 178 -16.95 0.92 2.24
N LEU A 179 -17.47 1.48 1.16
CA LEU A 179 -18.62 2.38 1.22
C LEU A 179 -19.87 1.63 1.70
N GLU A 180 -20.55 2.20 2.68
CA GLU A 180 -21.89 1.78 3.08
C GLU A 180 -22.91 2.38 2.13
N MET A 181 -23.92 1.56 1.72
CA MET A 181 -24.94 2.05 0.81
C MET A 181 -25.87 3.04 1.50
N SER A 182 -25.86 4.25 0.98
CA SER A 182 -26.82 5.31 1.33
C SER A 182 -27.27 6.03 0.07
N VAL A 183 -28.36 6.80 0.20
CA VAL A 183 -28.82 7.68 -0.88
C VAL A 183 -27.75 8.71 -1.25
N SER A 184 -27.02 9.19 -0.25
CA SER A 184 -25.93 10.15 -0.42
C SER A 184 -24.77 9.56 -1.24
N ILE A 185 -24.40 8.30 -1.01
CA ILE A 185 -23.37 7.60 -1.80
C ILE A 185 -23.80 7.48 -3.27
N ILE A 186 -25.04 7.09 -3.53
CA ILE A 186 -25.54 6.97 -4.93
C ILE A 186 -25.47 8.33 -5.63
N LYS A 187 -25.95 9.38 -4.98
CA LYS A 187 -25.85 10.77 -5.50
C LYS A 187 -24.40 11.16 -5.75
N PHE A 188 -23.50 10.82 -4.83
CA PHE A 188 -22.07 11.12 -4.94
C PHE A 188 -21.40 10.39 -6.11
N LEU A 189 -21.67 9.08 -6.32
CA LEU A 189 -21.15 8.33 -7.47
C LEU A 189 -21.66 8.89 -8.80
N THR A 190 -22.95 9.26 -8.87
CA THR A 190 -23.53 9.89 -10.05
C THR A 190 -22.89 11.27 -10.32
N PHE A 191 -22.69 12.05 -9.27
CA PHE A 191 -22.03 13.35 -9.35
C PHE A 191 -20.56 13.24 -9.82
N LEU A 192 -19.80 12.25 -9.29
CA LEU A 192 -18.45 11.96 -9.76
C LEU A 192 -18.42 11.62 -11.25
N SER A 193 -19.35 10.81 -11.72
CA SER A 193 -19.41 10.42 -13.15
C SER A 193 -19.71 11.61 -14.07
N SER A 194 -20.43 12.63 -13.58
CA SER A 194 -20.80 13.80 -14.37
C SER A 194 -19.75 14.92 -14.33
N ASN A 195 -19.01 15.06 -13.22
CA ASN A 195 -18.13 16.20 -12.98
C ASN A 195 -16.64 15.86 -12.95
N CYS A 196 -16.27 14.56 -12.91
CA CYS A 196 -14.89 14.14 -12.85
C CYS A 196 -14.58 13.17 -14.02
N ASN A 197 -13.91 13.65 -15.05
CA ASN A 197 -13.55 12.89 -16.26
C ASN A 197 -12.04 12.74 -16.46
N SER A 198 -11.25 13.17 -15.48
CA SER A 198 -9.78 13.23 -15.53
C SER A 198 -9.09 12.11 -14.73
N ILE A 199 -9.85 11.15 -14.18
CA ILE A 199 -9.31 10.05 -13.37
C ILE A 199 -8.39 9.19 -14.22
N SER A 200 -7.15 9.07 -13.76
CA SER A 200 -6.14 8.22 -14.37
C SER A 200 -5.95 6.90 -13.61
N SER A 201 -6.26 6.89 -12.31
CA SER A 201 -6.17 5.72 -11.46
C SER A 201 -7.43 5.58 -10.60
N LEU A 202 -8.11 4.45 -10.70
CA LEU A 202 -9.34 4.14 -9.98
C LEU A 202 -9.17 2.88 -9.15
N LEU A 203 -9.32 3.01 -7.83
CA LEU A 203 -9.42 1.91 -6.90
C LEU A 203 -10.84 1.82 -6.37
N TYR A 204 -11.46 0.67 -6.56
CA TYR A 204 -12.79 0.41 -6.08
C TYR A 204 -12.85 -0.87 -5.25
N GLN A 205 -13.26 -0.73 -4.00
CA GLN A 205 -13.37 -1.82 -3.05
C GLN A 205 -14.70 -1.76 -2.30
N CYS A 206 -15.56 -2.74 -2.51
CA CYS A 206 -16.83 -2.86 -1.81
C CYS A 206 -16.84 -4.09 -0.90
N TYR A 207 -17.55 -4.04 0.23
CA TYR A 207 -17.86 -5.23 1.01
C TYR A 207 -18.97 -6.07 0.36
N ASN A 208 -18.90 -7.39 0.53
CA ASN A 208 -19.81 -8.38 -0.08
C ASN A 208 -21.20 -8.41 0.56
N HIS A 209 -21.91 -7.28 0.66
CA HIS A 209 -23.35 -7.31 0.94
C HIS A 209 -24.09 -7.50 -0.38
N TYR A 210 -24.62 -8.69 -0.61
CA TYR A 210 -25.25 -9.11 -1.88
C TYR A 210 -26.37 -8.16 -2.35
N GLU A 211 -27.12 -7.57 -1.43
CA GLU A 211 -28.27 -6.71 -1.75
C GLU A 211 -27.90 -5.41 -2.48
N HIS A 212 -26.68 -4.91 -2.31
CA HIS A 212 -26.26 -3.61 -2.86
C HIS A 212 -25.24 -3.70 -3.99
N GLN A 213 -24.77 -4.91 -4.32
CA GLN A 213 -23.72 -5.10 -5.34
C GLN A 213 -24.11 -4.54 -6.71
N GLN A 214 -25.37 -4.70 -7.12
CA GLN A 214 -25.85 -4.25 -8.42
C GLN A 214 -25.86 -2.72 -8.53
N MET A 215 -26.35 -2.04 -7.50
CA MET A 215 -26.41 -0.57 -7.49
C MET A 215 -25.02 0.05 -7.48
N MET A 216 -24.12 -0.49 -6.64
CA MET A 216 -22.72 -0.06 -6.59
C MET A 216 -21.98 -0.35 -7.89
N GLY A 217 -22.23 -1.51 -8.50
CA GLY A 217 -21.70 -1.87 -9.81
C GLY A 217 -22.15 -0.91 -10.92
N ASN A 218 -23.41 -0.47 -10.88
CA ASN A 218 -23.94 0.52 -11.82
C ASN A 218 -23.26 1.89 -11.64
N GLY A 219 -23.10 2.37 -10.40
CA GLY A 219 -22.41 3.63 -10.11
C GLY A 219 -20.95 3.61 -10.57
N LEU A 220 -20.22 2.53 -10.27
CA LEU A 220 -18.85 2.34 -10.75
C LEU A 220 -18.79 2.29 -12.29
N SER A 221 -19.74 1.61 -12.92
CA SER A 221 -19.85 1.53 -14.38
C SER A 221 -20.01 2.91 -15.02
N GLN A 222 -20.81 3.79 -14.41
CA GLN A 222 -20.97 5.17 -14.88
C GLN A 222 -19.65 5.96 -14.78
N ILE A 223 -18.94 5.83 -13.63
CA ILE A 223 -17.65 6.48 -13.46
C ILE A 223 -16.65 5.97 -14.51
N ILE A 224 -16.53 4.65 -14.74
CA ILE A 224 -15.61 4.09 -15.74
C ILE A 224 -15.92 4.63 -17.13
N LYS A 225 -17.19 4.63 -17.54
CA LYS A 225 -17.62 5.11 -18.88
C LYS A 225 -17.36 6.58 -19.11
N SER A 226 -17.39 7.41 -18.05
CA SER A 226 -17.13 8.85 -18.17
C SER A 226 -15.64 9.19 -18.33
N GLN A 227 -14.71 8.25 -17.99
CA GLN A 227 -13.28 8.56 -17.98
C GLN A 227 -12.65 8.48 -19.38
N LYS A 228 -11.90 9.51 -19.74
CA LYS A 228 -11.13 9.58 -21.00
C LYS A 228 -9.66 9.20 -20.82
N ASN A 229 -9.12 9.31 -19.60
CA ASN A 229 -7.70 9.17 -19.30
C ASN A 229 -7.40 8.04 -18.29
N LEU A 230 -8.34 7.14 -18.07
CA LEU A 230 -8.15 6.05 -17.12
C LEU A 230 -7.03 5.11 -17.61
N ARG A 231 -5.95 5.03 -16.85
CA ARG A 231 -4.76 4.22 -17.15
C ARG A 231 -4.69 2.96 -16.30
N LYS A 232 -5.19 3.06 -15.08
CA LYS A 232 -5.07 1.98 -14.11
C LYS A 232 -6.38 1.80 -13.35
N ILE A 233 -6.81 0.54 -13.21
CA ILE A 233 -8.00 0.21 -12.43
C ILE A 233 -7.74 -1.00 -11.53
N LEU A 234 -8.21 -0.91 -10.29
CA LEU A 234 -8.27 -2.03 -9.37
C LEU A 234 -9.71 -2.38 -9.04
N PHE A 235 -10.04 -3.64 -9.24
CA PHE A 235 -11.34 -4.22 -8.91
C PHE A 235 -11.25 -5.10 -7.66
N ARG A 236 -12.17 -4.85 -6.72
CA ARG A 236 -12.50 -5.74 -5.62
C ARG A 236 -14.01 -5.77 -5.47
N SER A 237 -14.71 -6.67 -6.18
CA SER A 237 -16.19 -6.83 -6.17
C SER A 237 -17.00 -5.51 -6.33
N PRO A 238 -18.17 -5.49 -6.97
CA PRO A 238 -18.72 -6.49 -7.89
C PRO A 238 -18.09 -6.38 -9.28
N LEU A 239 -17.67 -7.50 -9.85
CA LEU A 239 -16.82 -7.49 -11.03
C LEU A 239 -17.60 -7.42 -12.36
N TYR A 240 -18.71 -8.15 -12.50
CA TYR A 240 -19.34 -8.38 -13.81
C TYR A 240 -19.77 -7.08 -14.51
N GLN A 241 -20.56 -6.25 -13.83
CA GLN A 241 -21.03 -4.97 -14.40
C GLN A 241 -19.90 -3.99 -14.68
N SER A 242 -18.91 -4.00 -13.79
CA SER A 242 -17.72 -3.14 -13.94
C SER A 242 -16.86 -3.56 -15.12
N LEU A 243 -16.68 -4.86 -15.36
CA LEU A 243 -16.00 -5.38 -16.54
C LEU A 243 -16.80 -5.06 -17.81
N LEU A 244 -18.11 -5.26 -17.78
CA LEU A 244 -18.98 -4.93 -18.92
C LEU A 244 -18.89 -3.45 -19.28
N SER A 245 -18.65 -2.57 -18.31
CA SER A 245 -18.48 -1.13 -18.56
C SER A 245 -17.20 -0.79 -19.31
N LEU A 246 -16.17 -1.65 -19.25
CA LEU A 246 -14.95 -1.48 -20.03
C LEU A 246 -15.18 -1.77 -21.52
N LYS A 247 -16.19 -2.59 -21.84
CA LYS A 247 -16.58 -2.82 -23.23
C LYS A 247 -17.14 -1.52 -23.82
N ASN A 248 -16.58 -1.08 -24.95
CA ASN A 248 -16.93 0.18 -25.60
C ASN A 248 -16.75 1.43 -24.72
N SER A 249 -15.79 1.40 -23.80
CA SER A 249 -15.49 2.54 -22.93
C SER A 249 -14.57 3.56 -23.60
N ASN A 250 -14.66 4.82 -23.15
CA ASN A 250 -13.76 5.88 -23.60
C ASN A 250 -12.29 5.64 -23.21
N CYS A 251 -12.02 4.72 -22.27
CA CYS A 251 -10.68 4.41 -21.79
C CYS A 251 -10.01 3.25 -22.54
N SER A 252 -10.60 2.72 -23.61
CA SER A 252 -10.03 1.61 -24.39
C SER A 252 -8.61 1.88 -24.93
N ASN A 253 -8.28 3.14 -25.20
CA ASN A 253 -6.98 3.60 -25.69
C ASN A 253 -6.06 4.16 -24.60
N THR A 254 -6.44 4.09 -23.32
CA THR A 254 -5.64 4.65 -22.23
C THR A 254 -5.43 3.65 -21.10
N LEU A 255 -6.33 2.68 -20.90
CA LEU A 255 -6.25 1.70 -19.82
C LEU A 255 -5.16 0.67 -20.11
N ASN A 256 -4.05 0.77 -19.38
CA ASN A 256 -2.89 -0.10 -19.56
C ASN A 256 -2.68 -1.11 -18.44
N THR A 257 -3.33 -0.93 -17.28
CA THR A 257 -3.13 -1.80 -16.13
C THR A 257 -4.46 -2.16 -15.47
N ILE A 258 -4.69 -3.45 -15.27
CA ILE A 258 -5.85 -3.97 -14.52
C ILE A 258 -5.34 -4.81 -13.34
N ILE A 259 -5.88 -4.55 -12.15
CA ILE A 259 -5.59 -5.29 -10.94
C ILE A 259 -6.88 -5.94 -10.44
N PHE A 260 -6.87 -7.25 -10.36
CA PHE A 260 -7.92 -8.04 -9.73
C PHE A 260 -7.47 -8.40 -8.31
N TYR A 261 -8.28 -8.00 -7.32
CA TYR A 261 -7.96 -8.20 -5.91
C TYR A 261 -9.12 -8.85 -5.18
N TYR A 262 -8.92 -10.07 -4.65
CA TYR A 262 -9.97 -10.91 -4.03
C TYR A 262 -11.22 -11.08 -4.90
N ILE A 263 -11.03 -11.30 -6.20
CA ILE A 263 -12.13 -11.52 -7.14
C ILE A 263 -12.45 -13.01 -7.22
N GLU A 264 -13.75 -13.34 -7.26
CA GLU A 264 -14.25 -14.65 -7.62
C GLU A 264 -14.59 -14.68 -9.11
N PHE A 265 -13.83 -15.42 -9.92
CA PHE A 265 -14.06 -15.52 -11.37
C PHE A 265 -15.14 -16.52 -11.75
N LYS A 266 -15.81 -17.13 -10.77
CA LYS A 266 -16.94 -18.05 -11.00
C LYS A 266 -17.99 -17.38 -11.90
N ASN A 267 -18.32 -18.02 -13.03
CA ASN A 267 -19.29 -17.52 -14.02
C ASN A 267 -18.91 -16.20 -14.75
N ILE A 268 -17.68 -15.75 -14.65
CA ILE A 268 -17.18 -14.63 -15.46
C ILE A 268 -16.73 -15.17 -16.82
N ILE A 269 -17.47 -14.85 -17.87
CA ILE A 269 -17.24 -15.37 -19.25
C ILE A 269 -16.94 -14.27 -20.26
N ILE A 270 -16.80 -13.00 -19.81
CA ILE A 270 -16.66 -11.82 -20.69
C ILE A 270 -15.23 -11.29 -20.80
N LEU A 271 -14.25 -11.93 -20.13
CA LEU A 271 -12.88 -11.39 -20.07
C LEU A 271 -12.23 -11.28 -21.44
N ASN A 272 -12.37 -12.31 -22.27
CA ASN A 272 -11.81 -12.32 -23.63
C ASN A 272 -12.38 -11.17 -24.47
N GLU A 273 -13.71 -10.99 -24.44
CA GLU A 273 -14.39 -9.95 -25.19
C GLU A 273 -13.98 -8.54 -24.74
N VAL A 274 -13.91 -8.31 -23.42
CA VAL A 274 -13.52 -7.03 -22.85
C VAL A 274 -12.06 -6.71 -23.18
N PHE A 275 -11.14 -7.66 -22.97
CA PHE A 275 -9.71 -7.40 -23.11
C PHE A 275 -9.29 -7.20 -24.56
N ASN A 276 -9.96 -7.85 -25.51
CA ASN A 276 -9.73 -7.63 -26.93
C ASN A 276 -10.10 -6.22 -27.40
N GLN A 277 -10.92 -5.49 -26.61
CA GLN A 277 -11.26 -4.09 -26.91
C GLN A 277 -10.27 -3.08 -26.28
N LEU A 278 -9.46 -3.49 -25.31
CA LEU A 278 -8.47 -2.63 -24.66
C LEU A 278 -7.20 -2.58 -25.51
N ASN A 279 -7.01 -1.48 -26.23
CA ASN A 279 -5.96 -1.37 -27.25
C ASN A 279 -4.55 -1.24 -26.68
N VAL A 280 -4.41 -0.75 -25.45
CA VAL A 280 -3.12 -0.44 -24.80
C VAL A 280 -2.90 -1.20 -23.49
N LEU A 281 -3.65 -2.28 -23.28
CA LEU A 281 -3.49 -3.10 -22.08
C LEU A 281 -2.10 -3.75 -22.07
N GLU A 282 -1.28 -3.37 -21.08
CA GLU A 282 0.10 -3.84 -20.94
C GLU A 282 0.25 -4.85 -19.81
N SER A 283 -0.50 -4.70 -18.71
CA SER A 283 -0.30 -5.51 -17.53
C SER A 283 -1.58 -5.88 -16.81
N ILE A 284 -1.60 -7.13 -16.34
CA ILE A 284 -2.63 -7.67 -15.44
C ILE A 284 -1.98 -8.15 -14.16
N HIS A 285 -2.65 -7.93 -13.04
CA HIS A 285 -2.28 -8.45 -11.73
C HIS A 285 -3.45 -9.24 -11.15
N ILE A 286 -3.19 -10.47 -10.73
CA ILE A 286 -4.16 -11.38 -10.11
C ILE A 286 -3.71 -11.61 -8.67
N ILE A 287 -4.48 -11.09 -7.71
CA ILE A 287 -4.10 -11.05 -6.31
C ILE A 287 -5.21 -11.67 -5.46
N TYR A 288 -4.96 -12.87 -4.91
CA TYR A 288 -5.88 -13.63 -4.06
C TYR A 288 -7.26 -13.88 -4.67
N CYS A 289 -7.29 -14.02 -5.99
CA CYS A 289 -8.50 -14.35 -6.71
C CYS A 289 -8.81 -15.84 -6.62
N ARG A 290 -10.11 -16.19 -6.72
CA ARG A 290 -10.62 -17.56 -6.68
C ARG A 290 -11.18 -17.98 -8.03
N TYR A 291 -11.35 -19.29 -8.22
CA TYR A 291 -11.88 -19.89 -9.45
C TYR A 291 -11.05 -19.55 -10.69
N LEU A 292 -9.72 -19.67 -10.57
CA LEU A 292 -8.78 -19.60 -11.71
C LEU A 292 -8.80 -20.95 -12.46
N ASP A 293 -10.00 -21.38 -12.85
CA ASP A 293 -10.27 -22.67 -13.49
C ASP A 293 -9.97 -22.66 -15.00
N THR A 294 -10.24 -23.78 -15.66
CA THR A 294 -10.02 -23.92 -17.11
C THR A 294 -10.77 -22.87 -17.92
N LYS A 295 -12.00 -22.50 -17.51
CA LYS A 295 -12.79 -21.49 -18.22
C LYS A 295 -12.18 -20.10 -18.13
N PHE A 296 -11.66 -19.75 -16.93
CA PHE A 296 -10.93 -18.50 -16.73
C PHE A 296 -9.67 -18.45 -17.59
N VAL A 297 -8.84 -19.50 -17.50
CA VAL A 297 -7.55 -19.53 -18.20
C VAL A 297 -7.74 -19.50 -19.71
N GLN A 298 -8.69 -20.24 -20.26
CA GLN A 298 -8.99 -20.22 -21.69
C GLN A 298 -9.39 -18.83 -22.19
N GLN A 299 -10.15 -18.06 -21.41
CA GLN A 299 -10.50 -16.69 -21.80
C GLN A 299 -9.24 -15.80 -21.88
N ILE A 300 -8.31 -15.97 -20.94
CA ILE A 300 -7.10 -15.14 -20.86
C ILE A 300 -6.08 -15.50 -21.94
N ILE A 301 -5.83 -16.79 -22.21
CA ILE A 301 -4.84 -17.20 -23.22
C ILE A 301 -5.32 -16.97 -24.66
N ASN A 302 -6.65 -16.90 -24.88
CA ASN A 302 -7.23 -16.64 -26.20
C ASN A 302 -7.38 -15.15 -26.53
N ILE A 303 -6.79 -14.27 -25.72
CA ILE A 303 -6.75 -12.84 -26.04
C ILE A 303 -5.75 -12.60 -27.17
N ASN A 304 -6.23 -11.97 -28.24
CA ASN A 304 -5.42 -11.74 -29.46
C ASN A 304 -4.33 -10.67 -29.27
N LYS A 305 -4.41 -9.85 -28.22
CA LYS A 305 -3.47 -8.75 -27.96
C LYS A 305 -2.48 -9.16 -26.87
N PRO A 306 -1.17 -8.87 -27.04
CA PRO A 306 -0.18 -9.21 -26.03
C PRO A 306 -0.35 -8.33 -24.79
N PHE A 307 -0.39 -8.95 -23.65
CA PHE A 307 -0.25 -8.31 -22.33
C PHE A 307 0.67 -9.15 -21.43
N LYS A 308 1.02 -8.63 -20.26
CA LYS A 308 1.92 -9.28 -19.31
C LYS A 308 1.18 -9.56 -18.00
N LEU A 309 1.14 -10.80 -17.57
CA LEU A 309 0.74 -11.12 -16.20
C LEU A 309 1.94 -10.81 -15.29
N LYS A 310 1.87 -9.70 -14.56
CA LYS A 310 2.99 -9.24 -13.72
C LYS A 310 2.94 -9.74 -12.29
N SER A 311 1.75 -9.94 -11.73
CA SER A 311 1.60 -10.42 -10.36
C SER A 311 0.60 -11.55 -10.29
N LEU A 312 0.98 -12.62 -9.59
CA LEU A 312 0.14 -13.77 -9.30
C LEU A 312 0.30 -14.13 -7.83
N PHE A 313 -0.71 -13.81 -7.01
CA PHE A 313 -0.74 -14.11 -5.58
C PHE A 313 -1.89 -15.09 -5.33
N LEU A 314 -1.54 -16.26 -4.84
CA LEU A 314 -2.45 -17.40 -4.70
C LEU A 314 -2.73 -17.66 -3.22
N HIS A 315 -3.99 -17.71 -2.85
CA HIS A 315 -4.45 -18.12 -1.52
C HIS A 315 -4.92 -19.57 -1.53
N GLU A 316 -5.67 -19.94 -2.56
CA GLU A 316 -6.23 -21.27 -2.76
C GLU A 316 -6.00 -21.71 -4.21
N VAL A 317 -5.70 -22.96 -4.41
CA VAL A 317 -5.62 -23.59 -5.74
C VAL A 317 -6.56 -24.79 -5.75
N SER A 318 -7.69 -24.65 -6.44
CA SER A 318 -8.68 -25.74 -6.58
C SER A 318 -8.27 -26.77 -7.62
N GLN A 319 -7.65 -26.33 -8.71
CA GLN A 319 -7.16 -27.17 -9.81
C GLN A 319 -5.79 -26.67 -10.25
N PHE A 320 -4.85 -27.59 -10.45
CA PHE A 320 -3.48 -27.22 -10.81
C PHE A 320 -3.29 -27.04 -12.32
N GLU A 321 -3.93 -27.88 -13.16
CA GLU A 321 -3.74 -27.92 -14.60
C GLU A 321 -4.00 -26.57 -15.30
N PRO A 322 -5.09 -25.84 -14.98
CA PRO A 322 -5.31 -24.51 -15.55
C PRO A 322 -4.21 -23.53 -15.16
N LEU A 323 -3.72 -23.61 -13.90
CA LEU A 323 -2.69 -22.75 -13.40
C LEU A 323 -1.33 -23.01 -14.07
N ASP A 324 -1.00 -24.28 -14.31
CA ASP A 324 0.19 -24.66 -15.08
C ASP A 324 0.16 -24.08 -16.49
N LEU A 325 -0.98 -24.17 -17.17
CA LEU A 325 -1.19 -23.58 -18.49
C LEU A 325 -1.04 -22.05 -18.47
N LEU A 326 -1.58 -21.39 -17.45
CA LEU A 326 -1.41 -19.94 -17.25
C LEU A 326 0.06 -19.57 -17.06
N LEU A 327 0.81 -20.31 -16.24
CA LEU A 327 2.23 -20.10 -16.01
C LEU A 327 3.06 -20.40 -17.27
N GLN A 328 2.70 -21.41 -18.04
CA GLN A 328 3.35 -21.71 -19.32
C GLN A 328 3.25 -20.52 -20.30
N HIS A 329 2.09 -19.85 -20.35
CA HIS A 329 1.88 -18.72 -21.27
C HIS A 329 2.49 -17.40 -20.76
N PHE A 330 2.36 -17.11 -19.47
CA PHE A 330 2.67 -15.79 -18.92
C PHE A 330 3.81 -15.77 -17.92
N GLY A 331 4.32 -16.92 -17.48
CA GLY A 331 5.33 -17.01 -16.43
C GLY A 331 6.61 -16.22 -16.75
N CYS A 332 6.99 -16.10 -18.02
CA CYS A 332 8.16 -15.30 -18.43
C CYS A 332 8.02 -13.79 -18.16
N TYR A 333 6.83 -13.30 -17.89
CA TYR A 333 6.54 -11.90 -17.56
C TYR A 333 6.28 -11.67 -16.07
N LEU A 334 6.20 -12.75 -15.27
CA LEU A 334 5.85 -12.68 -13.86
C LEU A 334 6.97 -12.01 -13.07
N GLU A 335 6.62 -10.89 -12.42
CA GLU A 335 7.54 -10.11 -11.59
C GLU A 335 7.30 -10.32 -10.09
N ASN A 336 6.03 -10.58 -9.68
CA ASN A 336 5.67 -10.76 -8.29
C ASN A 336 4.87 -12.07 -8.11
N PHE A 337 5.34 -12.91 -7.23
CA PHE A 337 4.71 -14.20 -6.95
C PHE A 337 4.56 -14.43 -5.46
N GLU A 338 3.36 -14.87 -5.06
CA GLU A 338 3.05 -15.31 -3.70
C GLU A 338 2.24 -16.60 -3.73
N SER A 339 2.55 -17.51 -2.81
CA SER A 339 1.79 -18.74 -2.61
C SER A 339 1.49 -18.94 -1.14
N ARG A 340 0.18 -19.04 -0.83
CA ARG A 340 -0.38 -19.45 0.47
C ARG A 340 -1.20 -20.73 0.34
N VAL A 341 -0.77 -21.62 -0.53
CA VAL A 341 -1.51 -22.85 -0.87
C VAL A 341 -1.33 -23.89 0.21
N ASP A 342 -2.43 -24.37 0.81
CA ASP A 342 -2.42 -25.33 1.92
C ASP A 342 -2.26 -26.79 1.48
N SER A 343 -2.55 -27.10 0.22
CA SER A 343 -2.50 -28.48 -0.31
C SER A 343 -1.09 -28.87 -0.76
N LYS A 344 -0.56 -29.92 -0.14
CA LYS A 344 0.79 -30.47 -0.40
C LYS A 344 1.08 -30.81 -1.86
N PRO A 345 0.30 -31.65 -2.53
CA PRO A 345 0.62 -32.05 -3.90
C PRO A 345 0.58 -30.89 -4.88
N GLN A 346 -0.38 -30.00 -4.71
CA GLN A 346 -0.57 -28.85 -5.60
C GLN A 346 0.56 -27.82 -5.45
N LEU A 347 1.06 -27.59 -4.24
CA LEU A 347 2.18 -26.69 -4.01
C LEU A 347 3.47 -27.20 -4.65
N LEU A 348 3.74 -28.49 -4.57
CA LEU A 348 4.90 -29.11 -5.20
C LEU A 348 4.88 -28.95 -6.73
N GLN A 349 3.73 -29.21 -7.32
CA GLN A 349 3.52 -29.01 -8.75
C GLN A 349 3.67 -27.53 -9.12
N LEU A 350 3.09 -26.63 -8.32
CA LEU A 350 3.19 -25.18 -8.51
C LEU A 350 4.65 -24.70 -8.50
N PHE A 351 5.45 -25.11 -7.52
CA PHE A 351 6.86 -24.73 -7.47
C PHE A 351 7.67 -25.27 -8.64
N LYS A 352 7.41 -26.50 -9.09
CA LYS A 352 8.02 -27.03 -10.32
C LYS A 352 7.70 -26.17 -11.54
N SER A 353 6.43 -25.77 -11.71
CA SER A 353 6.00 -24.94 -12.82
C SER A 353 6.55 -23.52 -12.74
N VAL A 354 6.55 -22.90 -11.56
CA VAL A 354 7.12 -21.57 -11.35
C VAL A 354 8.63 -21.60 -11.64
N THR A 355 9.36 -22.61 -11.15
CA THR A 355 10.80 -22.78 -11.45
C THR A 355 11.05 -22.96 -12.94
N LYS A 356 10.18 -23.66 -13.65
CA LYS A 356 10.31 -23.92 -15.09
C LYS A 356 10.04 -22.70 -15.95
N TYR A 357 8.99 -21.95 -15.64
CA TYR A 357 8.46 -20.90 -16.53
C TYR A 357 8.77 -19.47 -16.07
N CYS A 358 9.05 -19.23 -14.77
CA CYS A 358 9.18 -17.89 -14.21
C CYS A 358 10.64 -17.56 -13.88
N ARG A 359 11.29 -16.70 -14.67
CA ARG A 359 12.70 -16.33 -14.49
C ARG A 359 12.92 -14.84 -14.16
N LYS A 360 11.85 -14.06 -14.08
CA LYS A 360 11.92 -12.61 -13.88
C LYS A 360 11.27 -12.15 -12.58
N ILE A 361 11.04 -13.09 -11.64
CA ILE A 361 10.45 -12.76 -10.35
C ILE A 361 11.39 -11.83 -9.59
N LYS A 362 10.89 -10.66 -9.24
CA LYS A 362 11.54 -9.64 -8.42
C LYS A 362 11.13 -9.74 -6.96
N SER A 363 9.87 -10.15 -6.72
CA SER A 363 9.31 -10.28 -5.38
C SER A 363 8.72 -11.68 -5.20
N LEU A 364 9.26 -12.42 -4.25
CA LEU A 364 8.85 -13.78 -3.93
C LEU A 364 8.38 -13.86 -2.47
N TYR A 365 7.14 -14.30 -2.27
CA TYR A 365 6.52 -14.49 -0.96
C TYR A 365 6.08 -15.92 -0.80
N LEU A 366 6.67 -16.62 0.17
CA LEU A 366 6.45 -18.02 0.43
C LEU A 366 5.87 -18.20 1.83
N HIS A 367 4.62 -18.62 1.90
CA HIS A 367 4.01 -19.15 3.11
C HIS A 367 4.08 -20.66 3.05
N LEU A 368 4.97 -21.23 3.84
CA LEU A 368 5.25 -22.66 3.82
C LEU A 368 4.61 -23.30 5.05
N LEU A 369 3.63 -24.17 4.85
CA LEU A 369 2.94 -24.87 5.94
C LEU A 369 3.55 -26.25 6.28
N TRP A 370 4.87 -26.55 5.91
CA TRP A 370 5.18 -27.95 5.63
C TRP A 370 6.57 -28.53 5.86
N ASP A 371 6.66 -29.75 5.45
CA ASP A 371 7.55 -30.88 5.43
C ASP A 371 8.93 -30.59 4.77
N TYR A 372 10.01 -30.89 5.51
CA TYR A 372 11.41 -30.68 5.10
C TYR A 372 11.80 -31.38 3.77
N ARG A 373 11.04 -32.40 3.33
CA ARG A 373 11.37 -33.19 2.13
C ARG A 373 11.38 -32.41 0.83
N ASN A 374 10.78 -31.24 0.82
CA ASN A 374 10.57 -30.44 -0.40
C ASN A 374 11.26 -29.08 -0.39
N ILE A 375 12.06 -28.81 0.64
CA ILE A 375 12.76 -27.53 0.77
C ILE A 375 13.71 -27.27 -0.41
N ASN A 376 14.27 -28.34 -1.01
CA ASN A 376 15.11 -28.22 -2.20
C ASN A 376 14.39 -27.57 -3.39
N LEU A 377 13.07 -27.70 -3.52
CA LEU A 377 12.31 -27.01 -4.57
C LEU A 377 12.27 -25.51 -4.35
N VAL A 378 12.21 -25.08 -3.08
CA VAL A 378 12.27 -23.66 -2.70
C VAL A 378 13.66 -23.11 -3.01
N PHE A 379 14.71 -23.82 -2.64
CA PHE A 379 16.09 -23.41 -2.93
C PHE A 379 16.35 -23.36 -4.43
N ASN A 380 15.92 -24.36 -5.19
CA ASN A 380 16.02 -24.38 -6.65
C ASN A 380 15.25 -23.21 -7.30
N LEU A 381 14.08 -22.85 -6.75
CA LEU A 381 13.33 -21.70 -7.22
C LEU A 381 14.11 -20.39 -6.98
N ILE A 382 14.63 -20.20 -5.75
CA ILE A 382 15.41 -18.99 -5.41
C ILE A 382 16.64 -18.88 -6.30
N GLU A 383 17.38 -19.98 -6.50
CA GLU A 383 18.54 -19.99 -7.39
C GLU A 383 18.19 -19.67 -8.84
N ASN A 384 17.07 -20.21 -9.34
CA ASN A 384 16.62 -19.96 -10.72
C ASN A 384 16.28 -18.50 -11.00
N ILE A 385 15.79 -17.76 -9.98
CA ILE A 385 15.41 -16.35 -10.09
C ILE A 385 16.44 -15.39 -9.47
N LYS A 386 17.58 -15.88 -9.04
CA LYS A 386 18.62 -15.16 -8.29
C LYS A 386 19.04 -13.82 -8.92
N GLN A 387 19.04 -13.74 -10.24
CA GLN A 387 19.45 -12.51 -10.95
C GLN A 387 18.42 -11.39 -10.90
N SER A 388 17.15 -11.72 -10.70
CA SER A 388 16.03 -10.75 -10.72
C SER A 388 15.45 -10.48 -9.34
N LEU A 389 15.73 -11.34 -8.34
CA LEU A 389 15.09 -11.30 -7.03
C LEU A 389 15.62 -10.14 -6.17
N ASN A 390 14.73 -9.21 -5.82
CA ASN A 390 15.01 -8.07 -4.94
C ASN A 390 14.33 -8.21 -3.57
N TYR A 391 13.18 -8.91 -3.51
CA TYR A 391 12.36 -9.05 -2.32
C TYR A 391 12.07 -10.52 -2.06
N LEU A 392 12.47 -11.01 -0.89
CA LEU A 392 12.20 -12.39 -0.44
C LEU A 392 11.52 -12.37 0.92
N SER A 393 10.39 -13.06 1.02
CA SER A 393 9.71 -13.31 2.30
C SER A 393 9.46 -14.81 2.45
N ILE A 394 9.92 -15.39 3.56
CA ILE A 394 9.67 -16.76 3.95
C ILE A 394 8.95 -16.74 5.29
N ASP A 395 7.73 -17.26 5.32
CA ASP A 395 6.84 -17.27 6.47
C ASP A 395 6.43 -18.72 6.82
N LEU A 396 6.81 -19.16 8.01
CA LEU A 396 6.52 -20.47 8.58
C LEU A 396 5.69 -20.38 9.88
N CYS A 397 5.07 -19.26 10.16
CA CYS A 397 4.38 -18.98 11.43
C CYS A 397 3.30 -20.00 11.82
N PHE A 398 2.81 -20.79 10.89
CA PHE A 398 1.74 -21.77 11.13
C PHE A 398 2.23 -23.23 11.20
N VAL A 399 3.55 -23.45 11.17
CA VAL A 399 4.12 -24.79 11.30
C VAL A 399 4.14 -25.19 12.76
N THR A 400 3.17 -25.97 13.19
CA THR A 400 3.03 -26.46 14.58
C THR A 400 3.91 -27.67 14.89
N ASP A 401 4.64 -28.19 13.91
CA ASP A 401 5.46 -29.40 14.10
C ASP A 401 6.73 -29.04 14.89
N THR A 402 6.85 -29.63 16.07
CA THR A 402 7.86 -29.36 17.10
C THR A 402 9.29 -29.83 16.73
N LYS A 403 9.49 -30.31 15.52
CA LYS A 403 10.83 -30.66 15.02
C LYS A 403 11.50 -29.42 14.45
N ASN A 404 12.33 -28.78 15.24
CA ASN A 404 13.13 -27.59 14.92
C ASN A 404 14.02 -27.74 13.66
N ASP A 405 14.15 -28.94 13.11
CA ASP A 405 15.07 -29.27 12.02
C ASP A 405 14.76 -28.51 10.73
N PHE A 406 13.47 -28.24 10.42
CA PHE A 406 13.08 -27.60 9.18
C PHE A 406 13.47 -26.11 9.13
N HIS A 407 13.27 -25.39 10.22
CA HIS A 407 13.66 -23.99 10.37
C HIS A 407 15.18 -23.84 10.27
N SER A 408 15.90 -24.76 10.91
CA SER A 408 17.37 -24.85 10.88
C SER A 408 17.89 -25.09 9.47
N ILE A 409 17.32 -26.05 8.74
CA ILE A 409 17.72 -26.35 7.35
C ILE A 409 17.58 -25.13 6.46
N ILE A 410 16.49 -24.36 6.62
CA ILE A 410 16.29 -23.13 5.85
C ILE A 410 17.40 -22.13 6.16
N LEU A 411 17.64 -21.79 7.43
CA LEU A 411 18.62 -20.79 7.81
C LEU A 411 20.04 -21.19 7.40
N GLN A 412 20.46 -22.43 7.63
CA GLN A 412 21.80 -22.91 7.31
C GLN A 412 22.12 -22.84 5.81
N ASN A 413 21.13 -23.07 4.94
CA ASN A 413 21.33 -23.10 3.49
C ASN A 413 20.96 -21.78 2.79
N LEU A 414 19.98 -21.04 3.30
CA LEU A 414 19.49 -19.83 2.64
C LEU A 414 20.60 -18.79 2.39
N GLY A 415 21.48 -18.57 3.37
CA GLY A 415 22.55 -17.58 3.26
C GLY A 415 23.49 -17.78 2.07
N GLN A 416 23.65 -19.01 1.59
CA GLN A 416 24.53 -19.34 0.46
C GLN A 416 23.90 -19.05 -0.89
N ILE A 417 22.57 -19.14 -1.00
CA ILE A 417 21.83 -19.02 -2.26
C ILE A 417 21.25 -17.63 -2.49
N LEU A 418 21.25 -16.75 -1.48
CA LEU A 418 20.70 -15.40 -1.62
C LEU A 418 21.37 -14.62 -2.76
N PRO A 419 20.59 -13.80 -3.52
CA PRO A 419 21.14 -12.92 -4.53
C PRO A 419 22.03 -11.84 -3.92
N PHE A 420 23.07 -11.45 -4.66
CA PHE A 420 23.99 -10.39 -4.23
C PHE A 420 23.27 -9.05 -3.92
N LYS A 421 22.25 -8.72 -4.69
CA LYS A 421 21.45 -7.49 -4.53
C LYS A 421 20.04 -7.83 -4.04
N LEU A 422 19.93 -8.33 -2.82
CA LEU A 422 18.62 -8.52 -2.21
C LEU A 422 18.28 -7.27 -1.37
N GLU A 423 17.34 -6.47 -1.79
CA GLU A 423 16.98 -5.25 -1.07
C GLU A 423 16.23 -5.55 0.23
N TYR A 424 15.34 -6.53 0.20
CA TYR A 424 14.45 -6.86 1.33
C TYR A 424 14.44 -8.36 1.61
N LEU A 425 14.65 -8.71 2.86
CA LEU A 425 14.52 -10.07 3.37
C LEU A 425 13.64 -10.10 4.62
N ASN A 426 12.56 -10.87 4.56
CA ASN A 426 11.71 -11.15 5.71
C ASN A 426 11.75 -12.64 6.04
N LEU A 427 12.08 -12.95 7.29
CA LEU A 427 12.13 -14.31 7.83
C LEU A 427 11.20 -14.41 9.03
N CYS A 428 10.15 -15.23 8.92
CA CYS A 428 9.25 -15.58 10.01
C CYS A 428 9.44 -17.08 10.31
N LEU A 429 10.33 -17.38 11.24
CA LEU A 429 10.84 -18.73 11.54
C LEU A 429 11.04 -18.89 13.04
N ALA A 430 11.09 -20.15 13.53
CA ALA A 430 11.70 -20.43 14.81
C ALA A 430 13.25 -20.41 14.64
N ILE A 431 13.90 -19.44 15.26
CA ILE A 431 15.33 -19.16 15.08
C ILE A 431 16.08 -19.47 16.36
N ASN A 432 17.16 -20.24 16.28
CA ASN A 432 18.15 -20.38 17.33
C ASN A 432 19.44 -19.63 17.00
N GLU A 433 20.32 -19.43 17.99
CA GLU A 433 21.54 -18.65 17.85
C GLU A 433 22.50 -19.22 16.80
N SER A 434 22.77 -20.52 16.87
CA SER A 434 23.75 -21.18 15.99
C SER A 434 23.34 -21.12 14.51
N ASP A 435 22.06 -21.33 14.21
CA ASP A 435 21.56 -21.27 12.85
C ASP A 435 21.56 -19.84 12.30
N LEU A 436 21.22 -18.85 13.14
CA LEU A 436 21.30 -17.44 12.77
C LEU A 436 22.74 -17.03 12.48
N GLU A 437 23.69 -17.50 13.30
CA GLU A 437 25.11 -17.22 13.07
C GLU A 437 25.59 -17.79 11.73
N ILE A 438 25.24 -19.05 11.43
CA ILE A 438 25.56 -19.69 10.15
C ILE A 438 24.95 -18.90 8.98
N PHE A 439 23.67 -18.52 9.10
CA PHE A 439 23.00 -17.72 8.09
C PHE A 439 23.71 -16.38 7.86
N LEU A 440 24.00 -15.64 8.93
CA LEU A 440 24.65 -14.33 8.86
C LEU A 440 26.09 -14.42 8.31
N LYS A 441 26.83 -15.48 8.65
CA LYS A 441 28.15 -15.77 8.04
C LYS A 441 28.05 -16.00 6.54
N ASN A 442 27.11 -16.85 6.11
CA ASN A 442 26.97 -17.25 4.73
C ASN A 442 26.37 -16.12 3.85
N SER A 443 25.59 -15.21 4.44
CA SER A 443 24.98 -14.07 3.73
C SER A 443 25.89 -12.83 3.64
N GLN A 444 27.16 -12.91 4.04
CA GLN A 444 28.07 -11.75 4.06
C GLN A 444 28.31 -11.11 2.70
N ASN A 445 28.11 -11.82 1.60
CA ASN A 445 28.23 -11.29 0.23
C ASN A 445 26.91 -10.71 -0.30
N THR A 446 25.82 -10.79 0.47
CA THR A 446 24.51 -10.23 0.09
C THR A 446 24.33 -8.82 0.66
N PHE A 447 23.87 -7.88 -0.16
CA PHE A 447 23.50 -6.54 0.28
C PHE A 447 22.01 -6.52 0.62
N ILE A 448 21.67 -6.77 1.89
CA ILE A 448 20.31 -6.69 2.40
C ILE A 448 20.09 -5.30 2.97
N LYS A 449 19.33 -4.46 2.26
CA LYS A 449 19.01 -3.11 2.72
C LYS A 449 18.04 -3.12 3.89
N GLU A 450 17.05 -3.97 3.83
CA GLU A 450 16.01 -4.17 4.85
C GLU A 450 15.98 -5.62 5.31
N LEU A 451 16.21 -5.87 6.59
CA LEU A 451 16.11 -7.18 7.21
C LEU A 451 15.01 -7.19 8.26
N SER A 452 14.03 -8.07 8.08
CA SER A 452 12.97 -8.33 9.04
C SER A 452 13.06 -9.76 9.54
N ILE A 453 13.12 -9.92 10.85
CA ILE A 453 13.13 -11.22 11.53
C ILE A 453 11.97 -11.25 12.50
N LYS A 454 11.06 -12.21 12.34
CA LYS A 454 10.07 -12.57 13.32
C LYS A 454 10.37 -13.95 13.86
N ASN A 455 10.75 -14.01 15.14
CA ASN A 455 11.08 -15.27 15.79
C ASN A 455 9.82 -15.89 16.41
N GLU A 456 9.50 -17.10 15.99
CA GLU A 456 8.36 -17.88 16.50
C GLU A 456 8.71 -18.71 17.75
N SER A 457 10.00 -18.81 18.13
CA SER A 457 10.41 -19.50 19.37
C SER A 457 10.29 -18.59 20.59
N HIS A 458 10.08 -19.21 21.78
CA HIS A 458 9.64 -18.49 22.98
C HIS A 458 10.75 -17.75 23.77
N ASP A 459 12.06 -18.06 23.61
CA ASP A 459 13.03 -17.76 24.68
C ASP A 459 14.39 -17.14 24.24
N LEU A 460 14.51 -16.39 23.13
CA LEU A 460 15.84 -16.20 22.54
C LEU A 460 16.35 -14.77 22.30
N TYR A 461 15.78 -13.73 22.92
CA TYR A 461 16.33 -12.37 22.71
C TYR A 461 17.80 -12.25 23.15
N VAL A 462 18.13 -12.78 24.32
CA VAL A 462 19.47 -12.61 24.93
C VAL A 462 20.55 -13.30 24.11
N THR A 463 20.22 -14.40 23.45
CA THR A 463 21.20 -15.24 22.74
C THR A 463 21.51 -14.75 21.33
N ILE A 464 20.54 -14.20 20.59
CA ILE A 464 20.78 -13.77 19.19
C ILE A 464 21.38 -12.36 19.06
N TYR A 465 21.30 -11.54 20.13
CA TYR A 465 21.82 -10.18 20.08
C TYR A 465 23.33 -10.07 19.77
N PRO A 466 24.21 -10.93 20.33
CA PRO A 466 25.62 -10.93 19.97
C PRO A 466 25.88 -11.17 18.47
N CYS A 467 25.14 -12.10 17.86
CA CYS A 467 25.25 -12.38 16.43
C CYS A 467 24.83 -11.16 15.59
N ILE A 468 23.74 -10.48 15.97
CA ILE A 468 23.28 -9.26 15.29
C ILE A 468 24.34 -8.17 15.38
N LYS A 469 24.95 -8.00 16.57
CA LYS A 469 25.99 -7.00 16.79
C LYS A 469 27.23 -7.29 15.95
N GLU A 470 27.66 -8.53 15.88
CA GLU A 470 28.85 -8.95 15.13
C GLU A 470 28.65 -8.81 13.61
N TYR A 471 27.56 -9.32 13.07
CA TYR A 471 27.40 -9.50 11.61
C TYR A 471 26.58 -8.39 10.95
N ILE A 472 25.70 -7.70 11.67
CA ILE A 472 24.86 -6.65 11.12
C ILE A 472 25.43 -5.26 11.43
N MET A 473 25.70 -4.95 12.72
CA MET A 473 26.17 -3.62 13.12
C MET A 473 27.56 -3.33 12.57
N LYS A 474 28.54 -4.21 12.82
CA LYS A 474 29.92 -3.98 12.39
C LYS A 474 30.09 -3.92 10.87
N LYS A 475 29.27 -4.65 10.10
CA LYS A 475 29.40 -4.71 8.63
C LYS A 475 28.62 -3.63 7.88
N LYS A 476 27.73 -2.89 8.55
CA LYS A 476 26.98 -1.73 8.02
C LYS A 476 26.24 -1.98 6.69
N LYS A 477 25.79 -3.22 6.43
CA LYS A 477 25.13 -3.57 5.17
C LYS A 477 23.61 -3.44 5.24
N VAL A 478 23.03 -3.55 6.45
CA VAL A 478 21.60 -3.39 6.71
C VAL A 478 21.34 -1.94 7.11
N LYS A 479 20.39 -1.29 6.44
CA LYS A 479 19.96 0.07 6.76
C LYS A 479 18.73 0.08 7.66
N TYR A 480 17.83 -0.85 7.46
CA TYR A 480 16.59 -0.98 8.21
C TYR A 480 16.50 -2.38 8.82
N LEU A 481 16.30 -2.43 10.12
CA LEU A 481 16.23 -3.69 10.86
C LEU A 481 14.95 -3.76 11.68
N THR A 482 14.26 -4.89 11.58
CA THR A 482 13.13 -5.24 12.45
C THR A 482 13.39 -6.60 13.06
N ILE A 483 13.27 -6.70 14.38
CA ILE A 483 13.24 -7.98 15.08
C ILE A 483 12.08 -7.95 16.05
N SER A 484 11.25 -8.97 16.00
CA SER A 484 10.07 -9.12 16.86
C SER A 484 9.87 -10.57 17.26
N ASP A 485 9.11 -10.76 18.33
CA ASP A 485 8.58 -12.05 18.71
C ASP A 485 7.32 -12.43 17.90
N LYS A 486 6.75 -13.59 18.20
CA LYS A 486 5.51 -14.06 17.60
C LYS A 486 4.30 -13.13 17.80
N PHE A 487 4.32 -12.30 18.83
CA PHE A 487 3.28 -11.32 19.14
C PHE A 487 3.53 -9.96 18.47
N ASN A 488 4.56 -9.84 17.64
CA ASN A 488 5.00 -8.61 16.98
C ASN A 488 5.51 -7.53 17.97
N VAL A 489 5.94 -7.94 19.16
CA VAL A 489 6.59 -7.03 20.11
C VAL A 489 8.04 -6.87 19.71
N SER A 490 8.50 -5.62 19.57
CA SER A 490 9.91 -5.33 19.28
C SER A 490 10.79 -5.74 20.45
N TRP A 491 11.91 -6.42 20.15
CA TRP A 491 12.85 -6.86 21.16
C TRP A 491 13.83 -5.78 21.63
N PHE A 492 13.91 -4.66 20.92
CA PHE A 492 14.89 -3.64 21.22
C PHE A 492 14.41 -2.66 22.29
N SER A 493 15.22 -2.48 23.34
CA SER A 493 15.07 -1.40 24.31
C SER A 493 15.42 -0.05 23.69
N SER A 494 15.07 1.05 24.36
CA SER A 494 15.45 2.40 23.91
C SER A 494 16.98 2.56 23.79
N LYS A 495 17.74 1.92 24.68
CA LYS A 495 19.20 1.93 24.66
C LYS A 495 19.76 1.19 23.43
N ASP A 496 19.22 0.05 23.09
CA ASP A 496 19.62 -0.70 21.89
C ASP A 496 19.35 0.11 20.63
N ILE A 497 18.19 0.77 20.54
CA ILE A 497 17.84 1.62 19.40
C ILE A 497 18.86 2.76 19.22
N GLU A 498 19.33 3.38 20.31
CA GLU A 498 20.36 4.41 20.26
C GLU A 498 21.70 3.83 19.79
N GLU A 499 22.09 2.65 20.27
CA GLU A 499 23.30 1.97 19.83
C GLU A 499 23.26 1.67 18.31
N PHE A 500 22.16 1.15 17.78
CA PHE A 500 22.01 0.90 16.33
C PHE A 500 22.11 2.17 15.49
N ARG A 501 21.63 3.30 15.99
CA ARG A 501 21.76 4.60 15.30
C ARG A 501 23.21 5.03 15.08
N LEU A 502 24.14 4.68 15.99
CA LEU A 502 25.56 4.97 15.83
C LEU A 502 26.18 4.25 14.63
N TYR A 503 25.53 3.18 14.16
CA TYR A 503 25.94 2.42 12.98
C TYR A 503 25.09 2.73 11.73
N ASP A 504 24.33 3.81 11.74
CA ASP A 504 23.40 4.21 10.66
C ASP A 504 22.27 3.18 10.40
N ILE A 505 21.94 2.36 11.38
CA ILE A 505 20.86 1.36 11.31
C ILE A 505 19.60 1.94 11.97
N GLN A 506 18.52 1.98 11.21
CA GLN A 506 17.21 2.39 11.72
C GLN A 506 16.40 1.15 12.13
N ILE A 507 16.01 1.10 13.41
CA ILE A 507 15.10 0.08 13.90
C ILE A 507 13.67 0.46 13.53
N LEU A 508 12.95 -0.45 12.88
CA LEU A 508 11.54 -0.29 12.51
C LEU A 508 10.66 -1.23 13.35
N LYS A 509 9.43 -0.83 13.57
CA LYS A 509 8.42 -1.72 14.17
C LYS A 509 7.95 -2.72 13.10
N TYR A 510 7.70 -3.96 13.51
CA TYR A 510 7.30 -5.04 12.60
C TYR A 510 6.08 -4.70 11.73
N SER A 511 5.14 -3.91 12.24
CA SER A 511 3.97 -3.42 11.49
C SER A 511 4.32 -2.54 10.28
N TYR A 512 5.51 -1.94 10.24
CA TYR A 512 5.95 -1.09 9.12
C TYR A 512 6.64 -1.88 8.01
N MET A 513 7.18 -3.05 8.32
CA MET A 513 7.88 -3.91 7.37
C MET A 513 6.93 -4.79 6.54
N ARG A 514 5.69 -4.93 6.96
CA ARG A 514 4.66 -5.63 6.18
C ARG A 514 4.13 -4.78 5.02
N ASN A 515 5.03 -4.25 4.18
CA ASN A 515 4.61 -3.41 3.04
C ASN A 515 3.69 -4.12 2.04
N PHE A 516 3.65 -5.47 2.04
CA PHE A 516 2.60 -6.21 1.33
C PHE A 516 1.36 -6.47 2.18
N ASP A 517 1.46 -6.60 3.51
CA ASP A 517 0.28 -6.59 4.40
C ASP A 517 -0.32 -5.17 4.57
N VAL A 518 0.43 -4.11 4.30
CA VAL A 518 -0.10 -2.74 4.18
C VAL A 518 -0.85 -2.58 2.86
N LEU A 519 -0.41 -3.24 1.79
CA LEU A 519 -1.23 -3.51 0.61
C LEU A 519 -2.51 -4.28 0.99
N TYR A 520 -2.47 -5.10 2.05
CA TYR A 520 -3.59 -5.90 2.55
C TYR A 520 -4.56 -5.18 3.47
N LYS A 521 -4.07 -4.26 4.33
CA LYS A 521 -4.91 -3.66 5.39
C LYS A 521 -5.51 -2.30 5.05
N GLY A 522 -5.30 -1.76 3.87
CA GLY A 522 -5.95 -0.52 3.46
C GLY A 522 -5.19 0.40 2.53
N ASP A 523 -3.91 0.16 2.25
CA ASP A 523 -3.13 1.04 1.39
C ASP A 523 -2.69 0.36 0.09
N LEU A 524 -3.68 -0.18 -0.66
CA LEU A 524 -3.51 -0.57 -2.06
C LEU A 524 -3.04 0.60 -2.94
N SER A 525 -2.98 1.79 -2.37
CA SER A 525 -2.44 2.98 -3.00
C SER A 525 -1.02 2.75 -3.52
N MET A 526 -0.16 1.99 -2.82
CA MET A 526 1.21 1.73 -3.29
C MET A 526 1.30 0.91 -4.58
N LEU A 527 0.31 0.08 -4.91
CA LEU A 527 0.23 -0.56 -6.24
C LEU A 527 -0.29 0.40 -7.31
N LEU A 528 -0.87 1.50 -6.89
CA LEU A 528 -1.48 2.48 -7.78
C LEU A 528 -0.57 3.70 -8.01
N TRP A 529 0.45 3.90 -7.19
CA TRP A 529 1.40 5.03 -7.25
C TRP A 529 2.81 4.61 -7.73
#